data_b62fa32b71cb802982bfc35abf981b7a
#
_entry.id   b62fa32b71cb802982bfc35abf981b7a
#
_cell.length_a   1.000
_cell.length_b   1.000
_cell.length_c   1.000
_cell.angle_alpha   90.00
_cell.angle_beta   90.00
_cell.angle_gamma   90.00
#
_symmetry.space_group_name_H-M   'P 1'
#
loop_
_entity.id
_entity.type
_entity.pdbx_description
1 polymer ?
#
loop_
_entity_poly.entity_id
_entity_poly.type
_entity_poly.pdbx_seq_one_letter_code
_entity_poly.pdbx_strand_id
1 'polypeptide(L)'
;ELKKKKFDKVFIFNSSLRYFLISKLAGIKKISQYPLFKKKDNIVTSAKIFTENELGTIVSTQAELQLDKLKVTNIKSQFSKDLKHICLGISASGPTKRWSIKNYINLCEKIDKQIPSKFYIAAGKNDKELINEIFKSKIKNKCISFDNLKINETMPIIKNCDLYIGNDTGWLHISSALNIKCLALFMDSPVQAYGKYSKNIETILPEGETEETTTHDTLGAEKISFEKVFNKSIYLLVIFMFLRFICC
;
A
#
# COMPACT_ATOMS: atom_id res chain seq x y z
N GLU A 1 13.93 -22.83 -20.02
CA GLU A 1 14.77 -21.85 -19.29
C GLU A 1 15.20 -22.35 -17.92
N LEU A 2 14.28 -22.78 -17.02
CA LEU A 2 14.62 -23.26 -15.67
C LEU A 2 15.65 -24.40 -15.69
N LYS A 3 15.50 -25.36 -16.60
CA LYS A 3 16.43 -26.50 -16.75
C LYS A 3 17.86 -26.04 -17.08
N LYS A 4 18.03 -24.95 -17.83
CA LYS A 4 19.34 -24.39 -18.19
C LYS A 4 20.06 -23.74 -17.00
N LYS A 5 19.31 -23.27 -15.99
CA LYS A 5 19.85 -22.55 -14.81
C LYS A 5 20.43 -23.48 -13.74
N LYS A 6 20.16 -24.81 -13.78
CA LYS A 6 20.68 -25.83 -12.85
C LYS A 6 20.51 -25.45 -11.37
N PHE A 7 19.27 -25.10 -10.98
CA PHE A 7 18.97 -24.78 -9.58
C PHE A 7 19.08 -26.01 -8.67
N ASP A 8 19.69 -25.87 -7.51
CA ASP A 8 19.79 -26.94 -6.50
C ASP A 8 18.51 -27.10 -5.70
N LYS A 9 17.83 -26.00 -5.40
CA LYS A 9 16.59 -25.93 -4.62
C LYS A 9 15.67 -24.84 -5.14
N VAL A 10 14.35 -25.05 -5.02
CA VAL A 10 13.31 -24.04 -5.28
C VAL A 10 12.36 -23.94 -4.11
N PHE A 11 12.00 -22.70 -3.76
CA PHE A 11 10.95 -22.38 -2.80
C PHE A 11 9.73 -21.83 -3.55
N ILE A 12 8.60 -22.46 -3.40
CA ILE A 12 7.36 -22.10 -4.10
C ILE A 12 6.36 -21.54 -3.08
N PHE A 13 6.22 -20.22 -3.04
CA PHE A 13 5.27 -19.51 -2.20
C PHE A 13 3.85 -19.50 -2.81
N ASN A 14 3.43 -20.64 -3.30
CA ASN A 14 2.14 -20.87 -3.92
C ASN A 14 1.74 -22.36 -3.75
N SER A 15 0.48 -22.63 -3.46
CA SER A 15 -0.04 -23.98 -3.22
C SER A 15 -0.43 -24.74 -4.50
N SER A 16 -0.32 -24.15 -5.68
CA SER A 16 -0.70 -24.81 -6.95
C SER A 16 0.30 -25.89 -7.36
N LEU A 17 -0.17 -27.10 -7.57
CA LEU A 17 0.61 -28.24 -8.09
C LEU A 17 1.31 -27.95 -9.42
N ARG A 18 0.79 -27.02 -10.21
CA ARG A 18 1.40 -26.60 -11.48
C ARG A 18 2.87 -26.20 -11.31
N TYR A 19 3.17 -25.39 -10.30
CA TYR A 19 4.54 -24.92 -10.07
C TYR A 19 5.46 -26.04 -9.60
N PHE A 20 4.95 -26.96 -8.79
CA PHE A 20 5.68 -28.17 -8.38
C PHE A 20 6.05 -29.02 -9.59
N LEU A 21 5.08 -29.33 -10.46
CA LEU A 21 5.31 -30.14 -11.65
C LEU A 21 6.30 -29.48 -12.62
N ILE A 22 6.19 -28.17 -12.85
CA ILE A 22 7.14 -27.43 -13.69
C ILE A 22 8.56 -27.53 -13.13
N SER A 23 8.72 -27.37 -11.82
CA SER A 23 10.02 -27.46 -11.15
C SER A 23 10.63 -28.86 -11.24
N LYS A 24 9.78 -29.90 -11.06
CA LYS A 24 10.18 -31.30 -11.19
C LYS A 24 10.60 -31.65 -12.62
N LEU A 25 9.84 -31.21 -13.61
CA LEU A 25 10.17 -31.40 -15.04
C LEU A 25 11.44 -30.65 -15.45
N ALA A 26 11.74 -29.54 -14.76
CA ALA A 26 12.99 -28.81 -14.94
C ALA A 26 14.22 -29.54 -14.33
N GLY A 27 14.02 -30.66 -13.63
CA GLY A 27 15.09 -31.46 -13.02
C GLY A 27 15.58 -30.92 -11.66
N ILE A 28 14.81 -30.04 -10.99
CA ILE A 28 15.18 -29.51 -9.68
C ILE A 28 14.92 -30.59 -8.62
N LYS A 29 15.98 -30.94 -7.87
CA LYS A 29 15.93 -32.07 -6.93
C LYS A 29 15.24 -31.73 -5.60
N LYS A 30 15.46 -30.52 -5.08
CA LYS A 30 14.87 -30.07 -3.81
C LYS A 30 13.78 -29.03 -4.07
N ILE A 31 12.53 -29.42 -3.83
CA ILE A 31 11.37 -28.56 -4.06
C ILE A 31 10.63 -28.42 -2.74
N SER A 32 10.57 -27.20 -2.21
CA SER A 32 9.77 -26.83 -1.05
C SER A 32 8.61 -25.98 -1.51
N GLN A 33 7.39 -26.31 -1.12
CA GLN A 33 6.18 -25.64 -1.57
C GLN A 33 5.19 -25.45 -0.41
N TYR A 34 4.40 -24.37 -0.48
CA TYR A 34 3.25 -24.19 0.40
C TYR A 34 2.33 -25.42 0.39
N PRO A 35 1.73 -25.79 1.54
CA PRO A 35 0.74 -26.85 1.61
C PRO A 35 -0.41 -26.62 0.62
N LEU A 36 -0.96 -27.68 0.06
CA LEU A 36 -2.09 -27.64 -0.88
C LEU A 36 -3.33 -26.97 -0.26
N PHE A 37 -3.57 -27.21 1.04
CA PHE A 37 -4.67 -26.63 1.81
C PHE A 37 -4.11 -25.64 2.83
N LYS A 38 -3.97 -24.40 2.37
CA LYS A 38 -3.49 -23.31 3.23
C LYS A 38 -4.65 -22.69 3.99
N LYS A 39 -4.47 -22.44 5.30
CA LYS A 39 -5.38 -21.60 6.07
C LYS A 39 -5.45 -20.20 5.44
N LYS A 40 -6.58 -19.52 5.58
CA LYS A 40 -6.76 -18.13 5.17
C LYS A 40 -6.04 -17.21 6.18
N ASP A 41 -4.73 -17.20 6.12
CA ASP A 41 -3.87 -16.35 6.97
C ASP A 41 -3.29 -15.19 6.17
N ASN A 42 -2.73 -14.22 6.89
CA ASN A 42 -1.93 -13.17 6.29
C ASN A 42 -0.80 -13.77 5.45
N ILE A 43 -0.64 -13.31 4.21
CA ILE A 43 0.34 -13.85 3.27
C ILE A 43 1.79 -13.69 3.75
N VAL A 44 2.09 -12.61 4.48
CA VAL A 44 3.42 -12.34 5.03
C VAL A 44 3.72 -13.31 6.18
N THR A 45 2.75 -13.54 7.08
CA THR A 45 2.86 -14.54 8.17
C THR A 45 3.05 -15.94 7.60
N SER A 46 2.28 -16.31 6.59
CA SER A 46 2.44 -17.62 5.93
C SER A 46 3.80 -17.78 5.26
N ALA A 47 4.30 -16.72 4.60
CA ALA A 47 5.61 -16.71 3.99
C ALA A 47 6.73 -16.84 5.05
N LYS A 48 6.58 -16.13 6.19
CA LYS A 48 7.49 -16.23 7.34
C LYS A 48 7.58 -17.67 7.83
N ILE A 49 6.46 -18.25 8.24
CA ILE A 49 6.41 -19.61 8.80
C ILE A 49 7.04 -20.62 7.82
N PHE A 50 6.70 -20.53 6.54
CA PHE A 50 7.27 -21.41 5.52
C PHE A 50 8.78 -21.21 5.39
N THR A 51 9.28 -19.98 5.38
CA THR A 51 10.70 -19.69 5.26
C THR A 51 11.47 -20.16 6.49
N GLU A 52 10.96 -19.89 7.69
CA GLU A 52 11.57 -20.32 8.95
C GLU A 52 11.68 -21.85 9.06
N ASN A 53 10.62 -22.57 8.68
CA ASN A 53 10.62 -24.03 8.66
C ASN A 53 11.65 -24.60 7.67
N GLU A 54 11.82 -23.97 6.51
CA GLU A 54 12.72 -24.46 5.46
C GLU A 54 14.19 -24.11 5.68
N LEU A 55 14.46 -23.01 6.39
CA LEU A 55 15.81 -22.53 6.63
C LEU A 55 16.33 -22.83 8.06
N GLY A 56 15.43 -23.20 8.98
CA GLY A 56 15.79 -23.43 10.39
C GLY A 56 16.24 -22.16 11.12
N THR A 57 15.78 -20.98 10.69
CA THR A 57 16.17 -19.68 11.26
C THR A 57 15.01 -18.72 11.33
N ILE A 58 15.05 -17.81 12.29
CA ILE A 58 14.04 -16.75 12.44
C ILE A 58 14.27 -15.66 11.38
N VAL A 59 13.19 -15.23 10.70
CA VAL A 59 13.25 -14.17 9.71
C VAL A 59 12.36 -12.99 10.10
N SER A 60 12.83 -11.77 9.81
CA SER A 60 12.03 -10.56 9.96
C SER A 60 11.00 -10.47 8.82
N THR A 61 9.79 -10.02 9.16
CA THR A 61 8.74 -9.69 8.19
C THR A 61 8.54 -8.21 7.99
N GLN A 62 9.38 -7.39 8.63
CA GLN A 62 9.33 -5.96 8.44
C GLN A 62 9.82 -5.63 7.04
N ALA A 63 8.90 -5.16 6.20
CA ALA A 63 9.27 -4.67 4.88
C ALA A 63 9.97 -3.31 5.02
N GLU A 64 11.15 -3.18 4.45
CA GLU A 64 11.93 -1.95 4.45
C GLU A 64 12.45 -1.65 3.05
N LEU A 65 12.39 -0.38 2.66
CA LEU A 65 12.98 0.12 1.44
C LEU A 65 14.13 1.07 1.79
N GLN A 66 15.33 0.71 1.39
CA GLN A 66 16.49 1.58 1.53
C GLN A 66 16.53 2.58 0.36
N LEU A 67 16.60 3.85 0.70
CA LEU A 67 16.69 4.95 -0.25
C LEU A 67 18.01 5.67 -0.12
N ASP A 68 18.45 6.28 -1.21
CA ASP A 68 19.56 7.22 -1.20
C ASP A 68 19.24 8.40 -0.27
N LYS A 69 20.02 8.55 0.79
CA LYS A 69 19.82 9.56 1.84
C LYS A 69 19.91 10.99 1.26
N LEU A 70 20.79 11.24 0.32
CA LEU A 70 20.94 12.56 -0.33
C LEU A 70 19.68 12.91 -1.11
N LYS A 71 19.13 11.95 -1.88
CA LYS A 71 17.87 12.18 -2.63
C LYS A 71 16.71 12.47 -1.68
N VAL A 72 16.59 11.72 -0.59
CA VAL A 72 15.53 11.95 0.42
C VAL A 72 15.65 13.34 1.04
N THR A 73 16.87 13.74 1.41
CA THR A 73 17.14 15.06 2.01
C THR A 73 16.88 16.21 1.03
N ASN A 74 17.30 16.06 -0.23
CA ASN A 74 17.04 17.06 -1.27
C ASN A 74 15.56 17.25 -1.55
N ILE A 75 14.78 16.17 -1.56
CA ILE A 75 13.32 16.26 -1.68
C ILE A 75 12.72 16.91 -0.43
N LYS A 76 13.18 16.55 0.77
CA LYS A 76 12.71 17.12 2.03
C LYS A 76 12.87 18.64 2.09
N SER A 77 13.96 19.19 1.56
CA SER A 77 14.19 20.65 1.53
C SER A 77 13.18 21.41 0.67
N GLN A 78 12.49 20.72 -0.26
CA GLN A 78 11.45 21.30 -1.11
C GLN A 78 10.05 21.23 -0.48
N PHE A 79 9.89 20.49 0.62
CA PHE A 79 8.64 20.34 1.35
C PHE A 79 8.44 21.52 2.30
N SER A 80 7.32 22.23 2.16
CA SER A 80 6.97 23.30 3.11
C SER A 80 6.71 22.73 4.49
N LYS A 81 7.28 23.35 5.52
CA LYS A 81 7.07 22.93 6.91
C LYS A 81 5.68 23.32 7.42
N ASP A 82 5.03 24.29 6.77
CA ASP A 82 3.71 24.80 7.15
C ASP A 82 2.57 23.99 6.55
N LEU A 83 2.88 22.99 5.70
CA LEU A 83 1.91 22.13 5.06
C LEU A 83 2.04 20.69 5.54
N LYS A 84 0.90 19.99 5.59
CA LYS A 84 0.90 18.53 5.64
C LYS A 84 1.02 17.95 4.23
N HIS A 85 1.88 16.96 4.10
CA HIS A 85 2.15 16.30 2.82
C HIS A 85 1.50 14.92 2.80
N ILE A 86 0.51 14.74 1.93
CA ILE A 86 -0.34 13.55 1.91
C ILE A 86 -0.22 12.86 0.55
N CYS A 87 0.17 11.59 0.58
CA CYS A 87 0.18 10.74 -0.61
C CYS A 87 -1.19 10.07 -0.79
N LEU A 88 -1.80 10.20 -1.96
CA LEU A 88 -3.12 9.65 -2.29
C LEU A 88 -3.01 8.52 -3.30
N GLY A 89 -3.30 7.29 -2.88
CA GLY A 89 -3.32 6.11 -3.76
C GLY A 89 -4.69 5.93 -4.40
N ILE A 90 -4.94 6.64 -5.50
CA ILE A 90 -6.25 6.66 -6.17
C ILE A 90 -6.48 5.51 -7.14
N SER A 91 -5.39 4.87 -7.62
CA SER A 91 -5.47 3.73 -8.55
C SER A 91 -5.94 2.44 -7.86
N ALA A 92 -6.41 1.49 -8.65
CA ALA A 92 -6.67 0.11 -8.22
C ALA A 92 -6.63 -0.85 -9.41
N SER A 93 -6.55 -2.16 -9.15
CA SER A 93 -6.56 -3.19 -10.19
C SER A 93 -7.92 -3.36 -10.89
N GLY A 94 -8.98 -2.76 -10.35
CA GLY A 94 -10.33 -2.80 -10.91
C GLY A 94 -11.25 -1.75 -10.27
N PRO A 95 -12.39 -1.44 -10.88
CA PRO A 95 -13.32 -0.41 -10.39
C PRO A 95 -13.91 -0.76 -9.02
N THR A 96 -14.16 -2.04 -8.71
CA THR A 96 -14.71 -2.50 -7.43
C THR A 96 -13.78 -2.29 -6.24
N LYS A 97 -12.48 -2.10 -6.51
CA LYS A 97 -11.42 -1.84 -5.52
C LYS A 97 -11.03 -0.36 -5.46
N ARG A 98 -11.84 0.51 -6.03
CA ARG A 98 -11.53 1.94 -6.17
C ARG A 98 -12.59 2.78 -5.47
N TRP A 99 -12.16 3.54 -4.47
CA TRP A 99 -12.99 4.59 -3.90
C TRP A 99 -13.22 5.70 -4.92
N SER A 100 -14.41 6.32 -4.93
CA SER A 100 -14.76 7.26 -6.00
C SER A 100 -13.82 8.46 -6.03
N ILE A 101 -13.48 8.93 -7.22
CA ILE A 101 -12.60 10.08 -7.39
C ILE A 101 -13.21 11.36 -6.80
N LYS A 102 -14.54 11.48 -6.83
CA LYS A 102 -15.28 12.56 -6.18
C LYS A 102 -15.03 12.59 -4.68
N ASN A 103 -15.00 11.42 -4.03
CA ASN A 103 -14.70 11.32 -2.62
C ASN A 103 -13.27 11.73 -2.31
N TYR A 104 -12.29 11.37 -3.15
CA TYR A 104 -10.91 11.84 -2.99
C TYR A 104 -10.80 13.36 -3.13
N ILE A 105 -11.47 13.96 -4.11
CA ILE A 105 -11.49 15.42 -4.28
C ILE A 105 -12.10 16.10 -3.04
N ASN A 106 -13.28 15.64 -2.59
CA ASN A 106 -13.93 16.17 -1.40
C ASN A 106 -13.09 15.99 -0.13
N LEU A 107 -12.39 14.86 -0.01
CA LEU A 107 -11.48 14.59 1.10
C LEU A 107 -10.34 15.62 1.13
N CYS A 108 -9.69 15.85 -0.01
CA CYS A 108 -8.64 16.86 -0.12
C CYS A 108 -9.15 18.26 0.26
N GLU A 109 -10.30 18.67 -0.25
CA GLU A 109 -10.90 19.97 0.05
C GLU A 109 -11.23 20.11 1.54
N LYS A 110 -11.81 19.07 2.16
CA LYS A 110 -12.13 19.09 3.61
C LYS A 110 -10.87 19.09 4.48
N ILE A 111 -9.86 18.29 4.13
CA ILE A 111 -8.58 18.27 4.87
C ILE A 111 -7.90 19.63 4.78
N ASP A 112 -7.74 20.18 3.56
CA ASP A 112 -7.02 21.46 3.35
C ASP A 112 -7.69 22.64 4.06
N LYS A 113 -9.02 22.60 4.25
CA LYS A 113 -9.75 23.60 5.05
C LYS A 113 -9.43 23.57 6.53
N GLN A 114 -9.12 22.41 7.09
CA GLN A 114 -8.77 22.23 8.51
C GLN A 114 -7.27 22.29 8.77
N ILE A 115 -6.50 21.68 7.87
CA ILE A 115 -5.06 21.53 7.98
C ILE A 115 -4.47 21.85 6.60
N PRO A 116 -3.78 22.99 6.44
CA PRO A 116 -3.14 23.33 5.17
C PRO A 116 -2.30 22.18 4.63
N SER A 117 -2.57 21.73 3.41
CA SER A 117 -2.01 20.47 2.91
C SER A 117 -1.57 20.55 1.45
N LYS A 118 -0.65 19.65 1.08
CA LYS A 118 -0.23 19.35 -0.29
C LYS A 118 -0.44 17.87 -0.56
N PHE A 119 -0.98 17.55 -1.73
CA PHE A 119 -1.38 16.19 -2.09
C PHE A 119 -0.53 15.65 -3.23
N TYR A 120 -0.08 14.41 -3.09
CA TYR A 120 0.73 13.70 -4.09
C TYR A 120 -0.08 12.51 -4.62
N ILE A 121 -0.45 12.57 -5.89
CA ILE A 121 -1.37 11.63 -6.51
C ILE A 121 -0.59 10.42 -7.01
N ALA A 122 -0.64 9.35 -6.26
CA ALA A 122 -0.02 8.07 -6.59
C ALA A 122 -0.94 7.25 -7.52
N ALA A 123 -0.70 7.41 -8.81
CA ALA A 123 -1.43 6.76 -9.89
C ALA A 123 -0.49 6.51 -11.08
N GLY A 124 -0.86 5.58 -11.94
CA GLY A 124 -0.07 5.23 -13.12
C GLY A 124 -0.55 5.93 -14.39
N LYS A 125 0.19 5.72 -15.48
CA LYS A 125 -0.15 6.26 -16.81
C LYS A 125 -1.54 5.82 -17.32
N ASN A 126 -2.05 4.68 -16.82
CA ASN A 126 -3.36 4.15 -17.20
C ASN A 126 -4.52 4.83 -16.46
N ASP A 127 -4.23 5.64 -15.42
CA ASP A 127 -5.23 6.30 -14.59
C ASP A 127 -5.45 7.78 -14.99
N LYS A 128 -5.09 8.15 -16.22
CA LYS A 128 -5.14 9.54 -16.71
C LYS A 128 -6.51 10.20 -16.54
N GLU A 129 -7.59 9.46 -16.71
CA GLU A 129 -8.96 9.99 -16.53
C GLU A 129 -9.19 10.43 -15.09
N LEU A 130 -8.80 9.62 -14.12
CA LEU A 130 -8.92 9.93 -12.70
C LEU A 130 -8.07 11.14 -12.31
N ILE A 131 -6.84 11.18 -12.82
CA ILE A 131 -5.93 12.30 -12.60
C ILE A 131 -6.53 13.59 -13.17
N ASN A 132 -7.06 13.55 -14.38
CA ASN A 132 -7.68 14.69 -15.04
C ASN A 132 -8.88 15.24 -14.24
N GLU A 133 -9.70 14.39 -13.60
CA GLU A 133 -10.78 14.86 -12.74
C GLU A 133 -10.26 15.67 -11.54
N ILE A 134 -9.17 15.22 -10.89
CA ILE A 134 -8.53 15.98 -9.81
C ILE A 134 -8.03 17.33 -10.33
N PHE A 135 -7.34 17.34 -11.46
CA PHE A 135 -6.74 18.56 -12.02
C PHE A 135 -7.76 19.53 -12.66
N LYS A 136 -9.02 19.10 -12.83
CA LYS A 136 -10.16 19.99 -13.14
C LYS A 136 -10.84 20.57 -11.90
N SER A 137 -10.58 20.02 -10.72
CA SER A 137 -11.20 20.44 -9.45
C SER A 137 -10.55 21.70 -8.86
N LYS A 138 -11.15 22.25 -7.79
CA LYS A 138 -10.64 23.42 -7.06
C LYS A 138 -9.31 23.13 -6.36
N ILE A 139 -9.05 21.86 -6.01
CA ILE A 139 -7.84 21.48 -5.27
C ILE A 139 -6.59 21.33 -6.16
N LYS A 140 -6.72 21.48 -7.49
CA LYS A 140 -5.64 21.24 -8.47
C LYS A 140 -4.29 21.85 -8.12
N ASN A 141 -4.28 23.11 -7.61
CA ASN A 141 -3.06 23.84 -7.26
C ASN A 141 -2.34 23.27 -6.03
N LYS A 142 -3.02 22.40 -5.27
CA LYS A 142 -2.49 21.69 -4.11
C LYS A 142 -2.03 20.26 -4.45
N CYS A 143 -2.18 19.82 -5.71
CA CYS A 143 -1.90 18.47 -6.16
C CYS A 143 -0.66 18.38 -7.04
N ILE A 144 0.09 17.29 -6.90
CA ILE A 144 1.20 16.88 -7.77
C ILE A 144 0.95 15.44 -8.19
N SER A 145 0.98 15.14 -9.49
CA SER A 145 0.78 13.77 -9.99
C SER A 145 2.10 13.02 -10.16
N PHE A 146 2.04 11.69 -9.95
CA PHE A 146 3.17 10.78 -10.16
C PHE A 146 3.15 10.07 -11.52
N ASP A 147 2.15 10.31 -12.39
CA ASP A 147 1.95 9.58 -13.64
C ASP A 147 3.12 9.66 -14.63
N ASN A 148 3.93 10.72 -14.55
CA ASN A 148 5.11 10.92 -15.38
C ASN A 148 6.42 10.55 -14.67
N LEU A 149 6.37 10.09 -13.42
CA LEU A 149 7.54 9.69 -12.65
C LEU A 149 7.74 8.16 -12.69
N LYS A 150 8.99 7.74 -12.63
CA LYS A 150 9.31 6.34 -12.35
C LYS A 150 9.11 6.05 -10.86
N ILE A 151 8.83 4.80 -10.51
CA ILE A 151 8.60 4.38 -9.11
C ILE A 151 9.76 4.80 -8.19
N ASN A 152 11.00 4.65 -8.64
CA ASN A 152 12.17 5.04 -7.86
C ASN A 152 12.31 6.56 -7.64
N GLU A 153 11.67 7.38 -8.48
CA GLU A 153 11.62 8.84 -8.33
C GLU A 153 10.51 9.26 -7.35
N THR A 154 9.44 8.48 -7.24
CA THR A 154 8.33 8.76 -6.31
C THR A 154 8.66 8.37 -4.87
N MET A 155 9.49 7.35 -4.65
CA MET A 155 9.78 6.85 -3.29
C MET A 155 10.38 7.91 -2.36
N PRO A 156 11.36 8.76 -2.75
CA PRO A 156 11.86 9.84 -1.91
C PRO A 156 10.79 10.88 -1.56
N ILE A 157 9.82 11.10 -2.47
CA ILE A 157 8.68 12.00 -2.22
C ILE A 157 7.76 11.38 -1.18
N ILE A 158 7.35 10.12 -1.38
CA ILE A 158 6.50 9.39 -0.44
C ILE A 158 7.15 9.31 0.95
N LYS A 159 8.47 9.07 1.02
CA LYS A 159 9.22 9.02 2.28
C LYS A 159 9.11 10.30 3.12
N ASN A 160 8.88 11.42 2.48
CA ASN A 160 8.73 12.72 3.12
C ASN A 160 7.26 13.11 3.38
N CYS A 161 6.29 12.29 2.97
CA CYS A 161 4.88 12.50 3.30
C CYS A 161 4.57 12.20 4.77
N ASP A 162 3.57 12.88 5.32
CA ASP A 162 3.07 12.67 6.68
C ASP A 162 2.10 11.48 6.76
N LEU A 163 1.34 11.24 5.68
CA LEU A 163 0.30 10.20 5.62
C LEU A 163 0.13 9.70 4.19
N TYR A 164 -0.15 8.40 4.05
CA TYR A 164 -0.74 7.82 2.85
C TYR A 164 -2.22 7.56 3.11
N ILE A 165 -3.08 7.91 2.14
CA ILE A 165 -4.50 7.55 2.12
C ILE A 165 -4.81 6.94 0.76
N GLY A 166 -5.37 5.75 0.70
CA GLY A 166 -5.66 5.17 -0.60
C GLY A 166 -6.16 3.75 -0.60
N ASN A 167 -6.43 3.27 -1.80
CA ASN A 167 -6.89 1.92 -2.06
C ASN A 167 -5.79 0.88 -1.79
N ASP A 168 -6.18 -0.40 -1.63
CA ASP A 168 -5.25 -1.53 -1.55
C ASP A 168 -4.53 -1.73 -2.89
N THR A 169 -3.31 -1.20 -2.97
CA THR A 169 -2.46 -1.23 -4.17
C THR A 169 -0.98 -1.27 -3.81
N GLY A 170 -0.10 -1.43 -4.82
CA GLY A 170 1.34 -1.37 -4.63
C GLY A 170 1.84 -0.09 -3.94
N TRP A 171 1.14 1.04 -4.12
CA TRP A 171 1.48 2.30 -3.45
C TRP A 171 1.32 2.26 -1.93
N LEU A 172 0.28 1.56 -1.44
CA LEU A 172 0.10 1.28 -0.02
C LEU A 172 1.30 0.55 0.56
N HIS A 173 1.72 -0.52 -0.11
CA HIS A 173 2.81 -1.37 0.37
C HIS A 173 4.17 -0.66 0.31
N ILE A 174 4.42 0.14 -0.73
CA ILE A 174 5.60 1.02 -0.82
C ILE A 174 5.60 2.02 0.34
N SER A 175 4.49 2.70 0.59
CA SER A 175 4.37 3.70 1.66
C SER A 175 4.61 3.07 3.04
N SER A 176 4.02 1.91 3.29
CA SER A 176 4.23 1.15 4.52
C SER A 176 5.69 0.71 4.70
N ALA A 177 6.35 0.22 3.63
CA ALA A 177 7.76 -0.19 3.65
C ALA A 177 8.72 1.00 3.81
N LEU A 178 8.30 2.20 3.43
CA LEU A 178 8.98 3.46 3.71
C LEU A 178 8.72 4.00 5.13
N ASN A 179 8.00 3.23 5.96
CA ASN A 179 7.64 3.60 7.32
C ASN A 179 6.76 4.85 7.41
N ILE A 180 5.86 5.02 6.43
CA ILE A 180 4.82 6.05 6.44
C ILE A 180 3.55 5.44 7.01
N LYS A 181 2.81 6.21 7.82
CA LYS A 181 1.46 5.80 8.25
C LYS A 181 0.54 5.76 7.04
N CYS A 182 -0.27 4.72 6.98
CA CYS A 182 -1.15 4.45 5.87
C CYS A 182 -2.58 4.25 6.36
N LEU A 183 -3.51 4.99 5.79
CA LEU A 183 -4.94 4.74 5.90
C LEU A 183 -5.37 4.04 4.61
N ALA A 184 -5.59 2.74 4.70
CA ALA A 184 -5.87 1.87 3.58
C ALA A 184 -7.37 1.55 3.46
N LEU A 185 -7.93 1.75 2.28
CA LEU A 185 -9.32 1.48 1.97
C LEU A 185 -9.42 0.10 1.32
N PHE A 186 -9.98 -0.85 2.06
CA PHE A 186 -10.21 -2.22 1.58
C PHE A 186 -11.69 -2.38 1.22
N MET A 187 -11.99 -2.61 -0.04
CA MET A 187 -13.35 -2.62 -0.57
C MET A 187 -13.74 -3.94 -1.20
N ASP A 188 -12.77 -4.65 -1.77
CA ASP A 188 -12.97 -5.85 -2.57
C ASP A 188 -11.69 -6.69 -2.64
N SER A 189 -10.97 -6.75 -1.53
CA SER A 189 -9.77 -7.56 -1.37
C SER A 189 -9.62 -8.03 0.09
N PRO A 190 -9.03 -9.21 0.32
CA PRO A 190 -8.90 -9.79 1.65
C PRO A 190 -8.00 -8.97 2.57
N VAL A 191 -8.62 -8.32 3.56
CA VAL A 191 -7.91 -7.49 4.55
C VAL A 191 -6.92 -8.31 5.36
N GLN A 192 -7.32 -9.50 5.80
CA GLN A 192 -6.44 -10.39 6.55
C GLN A 192 -5.20 -10.78 5.75
N ALA A 193 -5.34 -10.95 4.43
CA ALA A 193 -4.22 -11.32 3.57
C ALA A 193 -3.25 -10.16 3.32
N TYR A 194 -3.76 -8.94 3.09
CA TYR A 194 -2.96 -7.82 2.57
C TYR A 194 -2.84 -6.62 3.50
N GLY A 195 -3.72 -6.47 4.51
CA GLY A 195 -3.78 -5.27 5.36
C GLY A 195 -3.10 -5.41 6.73
N LYS A 196 -2.85 -6.62 7.23
CA LYS A 196 -2.50 -6.88 8.64
C LYS A 196 -1.04 -7.27 8.91
N TYR A 197 -0.13 -7.00 8.00
CA TYR A 197 1.28 -7.36 8.16
C TYR A 197 2.16 -6.24 8.72
N SER A 198 1.67 -5.01 8.77
CA SER A 198 2.45 -3.84 9.19
C SER A 198 1.68 -2.99 10.19
N LYS A 199 2.36 -2.56 11.27
CA LYS A 199 1.83 -1.59 12.24
C LYS A 199 1.57 -0.19 11.66
N ASN A 200 2.07 0.08 10.47
CA ASN A 200 1.89 1.35 9.79
C ASN A 200 0.57 1.41 9.02
N ILE A 201 -0.12 0.28 8.83
CA ILE A 201 -1.37 0.21 8.05
C ILE A 201 -2.56 0.19 9.01
N GLU A 202 -3.41 1.20 8.90
CA GLU A 202 -4.75 1.21 9.46
C GLU A 202 -5.76 1.04 8.33
N THR A 203 -6.79 0.23 8.56
CA THR A 203 -7.75 -0.16 7.52
C THR A 203 -9.11 0.48 7.73
N ILE A 204 -9.74 0.92 6.65
CA ILE A 204 -11.17 1.26 6.58
C ILE A 204 -11.85 0.20 5.73
N LEU A 205 -12.96 -0.31 6.24
CA LEU A 205 -13.76 -1.37 5.62
C LEU A 205 -15.14 -0.82 5.22
N PRO A 206 -15.83 -1.48 4.28
CA PRO A 206 -17.21 -1.17 3.94
C PRO A 206 -18.11 -1.26 5.18
N GLU A 207 -19.14 -0.45 5.22
CA GLU A 207 -20.13 -0.49 6.32
C GLU A 207 -20.82 -1.86 6.36
N GLY A 208 -20.89 -2.43 7.54
CA GLY A 208 -21.44 -3.77 7.78
C GLY A 208 -20.44 -4.92 7.58
N GLU A 209 -19.23 -4.65 7.07
CA GLU A 209 -18.19 -5.67 6.89
C GLU A 209 -17.18 -5.69 8.03
N THR A 210 -16.58 -6.85 8.26
CA THR A 210 -15.47 -7.10 9.18
C THR A 210 -14.20 -7.44 8.40
N GLU A 211 -13.09 -7.64 9.10
CA GLU A 211 -11.84 -8.08 8.50
C GLU A 211 -11.95 -9.48 7.89
N GLU A 212 -12.81 -10.33 8.45
CA GLU A 212 -13.05 -11.70 7.98
C GLU A 212 -13.96 -11.73 6.76
N THR A 213 -14.94 -10.82 6.69
CA THR A 213 -15.94 -10.78 5.62
C THR A 213 -15.51 -9.94 4.43
N THR A 214 -14.58 -9.00 4.63
CA THR A 214 -14.00 -8.22 3.51
C THR A 214 -13.02 -9.08 2.73
N THR A 215 -13.47 -9.57 1.58
CA THR A 215 -12.74 -10.50 0.70
C THR A 215 -12.86 -10.07 -0.77
N HIS A 216 -12.40 -10.90 -1.69
CA HIS A 216 -12.79 -10.78 -3.10
C HIS A 216 -14.31 -10.96 -3.22
N ASP A 217 -14.93 -10.22 -4.11
CA ASP A 217 -16.39 -10.19 -4.34
C ASP A 217 -17.22 -9.48 -3.24
N THR A 218 -16.59 -8.78 -2.30
CA THR A 218 -17.29 -7.91 -1.33
C THR A 218 -17.98 -6.73 -2.02
N LEU A 219 -17.40 -6.22 -3.13
CA LEU A 219 -17.94 -5.11 -3.94
C LEU A 219 -18.32 -3.88 -3.10
N GLY A 220 -17.52 -3.57 -2.08
CA GLY A 220 -17.88 -2.61 -1.03
C GLY A 220 -17.48 -1.14 -1.30
N ALA A 221 -17.10 -0.77 -2.54
CA ALA A 221 -16.60 0.57 -2.85
C ALA A 221 -17.57 1.69 -2.46
N GLU A 222 -18.87 1.51 -2.73
CA GLU A 222 -19.93 2.47 -2.39
C GLU A 222 -20.27 2.50 -0.89
N LYS A 223 -19.83 1.50 -0.13
CA LYS A 223 -20.07 1.38 1.32
C LYS A 223 -18.91 1.92 2.18
N ILE A 224 -17.87 2.48 1.57
CA ILE A 224 -16.81 3.16 2.33
C ILE A 224 -17.32 4.52 2.80
N SER A 225 -17.50 4.64 4.11
CA SER A 225 -17.99 5.88 4.74
C SER A 225 -16.98 7.01 4.56
N PHE A 226 -17.41 8.08 3.91
CA PHE A 226 -16.61 9.29 3.74
C PHE A 226 -16.20 9.89 5.08
N GLU A 227 -17.12 9.99 6.02
CA GLU A 227 -16.87 10.60 7.34
C GLU A 227 -15.86 9.75 8.15
N LYS A 228 -15.91 8.41 8.06
CA LYS A 228 -14.90 7.56 8.70
C LYS A 228 -13.51 7.83 8.12
N VAL A 229 -13.38 7.90 6.79
CA VAL A 229 -12.10 8.19 6.13
C VAL A 229 -11.59 9.57 6.54
N PHE A 230 -12.44 10.59 6.49
CA PHE A 230 -12.09 11.95 6.85
C PHE A 230 -11.64 12.07 8.31
N ASN A 231 -12.46 11.61 9.26
CA ASN A 231 -12.17 11.72 10.69
C ASN A 231 -10.88 10.96 11.06
N LYS A 232 -10.68 9.77 10.47
CA LYS A 232 -9.46 8.99 10.70
C LYS A 232 -8.24 9.65 10.08
N SER A 233 -8.37 10.30 8.93
CA SER A 233 -7.29 11.07 8.31
C SER A 233 -6.86 12.24 9.18
N ILE A 234 -7.80 13.03 9.69
CA ILE A 234 -7.51 14.14 10.61
C ILE A 234 -6.84 13.63 11.89
N TYR A 235 -7.38 12.57 12.49
CA TYR A 235 -6.80 11.97 13.69
C TYR A 235 -5.32 11.57 13.48
N LEU A 236 -5.02 10.87 12.38
CA LEU A 236 -3.66 10.44 12.07
C LEU A 236 -2.71 11.62 11.80
N LEU A 237 -3.18 12.67 11.13
CA LEU A 237 -2.38 13.86 10.86
C LEU A 237 -2.06 14.67 12.14
N VAL A 238 -2.99 14.71 13.10
CA VAL A 238 -2.85 15.46 14.35
C VAL A 238 -1.98 14.73 15.37
N ILE A 239 -2.18 13.42 15.58
CA ILE A 239 -1.36 12.62 16.54
C ILE A 239 0.13 12.74 16.20
N PHE A 240 0.49 12.75 14.91
CA PHE A 240 1.88 12.94 14.50
C PHE A 240 2.43 14.34 14.81
N MET A 241 1.60 15.35 14.97
CA MET A 241 2.06 16.64 15.48
C MET A 241 2.55 16.50 16.93
N PHE A 242 1.77 15.86 17.78
CA PHE A 242 2.13 15.70 19.19
C PHE A 242 3.37 14.81 19.41
N LEU A 243 3.50 13.71 18.67
CA LEU A 243 4.66 12.81 18.80
C LEU A 243 5.98 13.45 18.32
N ARG A 244 5.94 14.37 17.35
CA ARG A 244 7.13 15.12 16.92
C ARG A 244 7.57 16.19 17.94
N PHE A 245 6.65 16.71 18.74
CA PHE A 245 6.97 17.67 19.81
C PHE A 245 7.53 17.03 21.08
N ILE A 246 7.27 15.75 21.31
CA ILE A 246 7.74 15.02 22.51
C ILE A 246 9.14 14.39 22.28
N CYS A 247 9.56 14.19 21.03
CA CYS A 247 10.86 13.58 20.66
C CYS A 247 11.92 14.60 20.19
N CYS A 248 11.70 15.88 20.33
CA CYS A 248 12.69 16.96 20.22
C CYS A 248 12.96 17.55 21.59
#